data_9fff9428ee8172532d81ebe055a4ca28
#
_entry.id   9fff9428ee8172532d81ebe055a4ca28
#
_cell.length_a   1.000
_cell.length_b   1.000
_cell.length_c   1.000
_cell.angle_alpha   90.00
_cell.angle_beta   90.00
_cell.angle_gamma   90.00
#
_symmetry.space_group_name_H-M   'P 1'
#
loop_
_entity.id
_entity.type
_entity.pdbx_description
1 polymer ?
#
loop_
_entity_poly.entity_id
_entity_poly.type
_entity_poly.pdbx_seq_one_letter_code
_entity_poly.pdbx_strand_id
1 'polypeptide(L)'
;MKTSLVALVFGLFAACAHSQTGTVARPRILGIDHVSFYTTQPEGVKKLYNGTLGLASASPVESGELVRYMVGKQWVGFSAAPDPKATDRMDHVAFTTDNIAALRRYLIAKGLKVPAIEGRADHSLSFSVADPEGHRIEFVERAGAEAVAPPADSAVSRHMIHTGFVVYHRDAEDHFYRDLLGFRLYWHGADKAGTPDDWVAMQVPDGTDWLEYMLNQPEHMDLRLTGVMNHISLGVAEMKKAQALMQAHGWKPNGDEEAEIGKDGKWQLDVFDPDLSRVELMEFKPTQIPCCNDFTGPHPSE
;
A
#
# COMPACT_ATOMS: atom_id res chain seq x y z
N MET A 1 57.60 66.92 -26.87
CA MET A 1 56.93 66.27 -25.74
C MET A 1 55.70 65.52 -26.29
N LYS A 2 55.77 64.19 -26.33
CA LYS A 2 54.67 63.36 -26.84
C LYS A 2 54.03 62.68 -25.64
N THR A 3 52.78 63.01 -25.35
CA THR A 3 51.99 62.43 -24.26
C THR A 3 51.18 61.21 -24.86
N SER A 4 51.51 60.03 -24.39
CA SER A 4 50.77 58.77 -24.77
C SER A 4 49.59 58.56 -23.81
N LEU A 5 48.42 58.50 -24.35
CA LEU A 5 47.17 58.16 -23.64
C LEU A 5 47.01 56.63 -23.61
N VAL A 6 47.04 56.02 -22.42
CA VAL A 6 46.74 54.58 -22.23
C VAL A 6 45.27 54.45 -21.92
N ALA A 7 44.54 53.79 -22.84
CA ALA A 7 43.14 53.44 -22.64
C ALA A 7 43.05 52.10 -21.87
N LEU A 8 42.48 52.11 -20.67
CA LEU A 8 42.19 50.92 -19.86
C LEU A 8 40.84 50.33 -20.31
N VAL A 9 40.83 49.17 -20.93
CA VAL A 9 39.60 48.46 -21.28
C VAL A 9 39.21 47.54 -20.09
N PHE A 10 38.14 47.89 -19.40
CA PHE A 10 37.51 47.02 -18.42
C PHE A 10 36.62 46.01 -19.11
N GLY A 11 37.08 44.76 -19.17
CA GLY A 11 36.26 43.64 -19.60
C GLY A 11 35.30 43.19 -18.49
N LEU A 12 34.03 43.42 -18.68
CA LEU A 12 32.96 42.77 -17.87
C LEU A 12 32.87 41.30 -18.19
N PHE A 13 33.38 40.43 -17.31
CA PHE A 13 33.04 39.02 -17.34
C PHE A 13 31.67 38.83 -16.70
N ALA A 14 30.62 38.62 -17.53
CA ALA A 14 29.33 38.12 -17.07
C ALA A 14 29.48 36.65 -16.74
N ALA A 15 29.56 36.31 -15.46
CA ALA A 15 29.46 34.94 -14.98
C ALA A 15 28.03 34.45 -15.19
N CYS A 16 27.79 33.69 -16.26
CA CYS A 16 26.55 32.91 -16.41
C CYS A 16 26.54 31.83 -15.33
N ALA A 17 25.82 32.08 -14.23
CA ALA A 17 25.48 31.05 -13.27
C ALA A 17 24.56 30.05 -13.97
N HIS A 18 25.11 28.95 -14.45
CA HIS A 18 24.32 27.80 -14.85
C HIS A 18 23.71 27.20 -13.60
N SER A 19 22.44 27.52 -13.34
CA SER A 19 21.63 26.79 -12.38
C SER A 19 21.50 25.37 -12.90
N GLN A 20 22.32 24.46 -12.41
CA GLN A 20 22.10 23.03 -12.61
C GLN A 20 20.81 22.70 -11.88
N THR A 21 19.70 22.64 -12.60
CA THR A 21 18.49 21.97 -12.14
C THR A 21 18.78 20.48 -12.09
N GLY A 22 19.53 20.06 -11.08
CA GLY A 22 19.72 18.65 -10.79
C GLY A 22 18.35 18.04 -10.56
N THR A 23 17.99 17.04 -11.36
CA THR A 23 16.77 16.25 -11.14
C THR A 23 16.87 15.67 -9.74
N VAL A 24 15.96 16.07 -8.86
CA VAL A 24 15.89 15.51 -7.51
C VAL A 24 15.56 14.02 -7.67
N ALA A 25 16.48 13.14 -7.27
CA ALA A 25 16.25 11.71 -7.33
C ALA A 25 15.11 11.32 -6.39
N ARG A 26 14.24 10.41 -6.81
CA ARG A 26 13.19 9.85 -5.96
C ARG A 26 13.84 9.01 -4.85
N PRO A 27 13.55 9.27 -3.56
CA PRO A 27 13.92 8.36 -2.48
C PRO A 27 13.21 7.01 -2.61
N ARG A 28 13.72 6.01 -1.91
CA ARG A 28 13.18 4.66 -1.99
C ARG A 28 11.81 4.57 -1.33
N ILE A 29 10.94 3.74 -1.93
CA ILE A 29 9.65 3.29 -1.37
C ILE A 29 9.74 1.77 -1.30
N LEU A 30 9.76 1.22 -0.08
CA LEU A 30 10.26 -0.11 0.20
C LEU A 30 9.18 -1.20 0.26
N GLY A 31 7.96 -0.84 0.63
CA GLY A 31 6.85 -1.77 0.82
C GLY A 31 5.67 -1.10 1.48
N ILE A 32 4.63 -1.86 1.72
CA ILE A 32 3.49 -1.45 2.53
C ILE A 32 3.96 -1.36 3.99
N ASP A 33 3.63 -0.25 4.65
CA ASP A 33 3.85 -0.07 6.08
C ASP A 33 2.64 -0.59 6.87
N HIS A 34 1.47 -0.10 6.51
CA HIS A 34 0.19 -0.52 7.07
C HIS A 34 -0.97 -0.10 6.18
N VAL A 35 -2.16 -0.62 6.51
CA VAL A 35 -3.44 -0.16 5.97
C VAL A 35 -4.38 0.10 7.14
N SER A 36 -5.09 1.22 7.12
CA SER A 36 -6.05 1.58 8.15
C SER A 36 -7.47 1.54 7.61
N PHE A 37 -8.36 1.00 8.44
CA PHE A 37 -9.79 0.90 8.17
C PHE A 37 -10.64 1.58 9.24
N TYR A 38 -11.83 1.92 8.87
CA TYR A 38 -12.90 2.31 9.79
C TYR A 38 -13.74 1.10 10.17
N THR A 39 -14.12 1.00 11.45
CA THR A 39 -15.03 -0.06 11.91
C THR A 39 -16.20 0.49 12.70
N THR A 40 -17.35 -0.15 12.56
CA THR A 40 -18.53 0.01 13.42
C THR A 40 -18.65 -1.11 14.45
N GLN A 41 -17.79 -2.15 14.35
CA GLN A 41 -17.91 -3.40 15.09
C GLN A 41 -16.54 -3.88 15.64
N PRO A 42 -15.90 -3.14 16.54
CA PRO A 42 -14.52 -3.43 16.98
C PRO A 42 -14.34 -4.83 17.61
N GLU A 43 -15.35 -5.37 18.30
CA GLU A 43 -15.28 -6.73 18.85
C GLU A 43 -15.32 -7.81 17.76
N GLY A 44 -16.04 -7.57 16.66
CA GLY A 44 -16.06 -8.47 15.53
C GLY A 44 -14.72 -8.44 14.77
N VAL A 45 -14.15 -7.27 14.58
CA VAL A 45 -12.79 -7.08 14.04
C VAL A 45 -11.77 -7.84 14.88
N LYS A 46 -11.82 -7.70 16.21
CA LYS A 46 -10.94 -8.46 17.11
C LYS A 46 -11.10 -9.97 16.95
N LYS A 47 -12.36 -10.44 16.80
CA LYS A 47 -12.61 -11.87 16.59
C LYS A 47 -11.95 -12.40 15.31
N LEU A 48 -12.00 -11.65 14.22
CA LEU A 48 -11.33 -12.04 12.97
C LEU A 48 -9.80 -11.92 13.10
N TYR A 49 -9.29 -10.71 13.34
CA TYR A 49 -7.85 -10.46 13.23
C TYR A 49 -7.04 -11.13 14.35
N ASN A 50 -7.48 -11.03 15.59
CA ASN A 50 -6.79 -11.68 16.71
C ASN A 50 -7.22 -13.14 16.90
N GLY A 51 -8.52 -13.44 16.83
CA GLY A 51 -9.05 -14.77 17.05
C GLY A 51 -8.77 -15.71 15.90
N THR A 52 -9.23 -15.41 14.69
CA THR A 52 -9.16 -16.31 13.53
C THR A 52 -7.79 -16.26 12.85
N LEU A 53 -7.28 -15.07 12.56
CA LEU A 53 -5.99 -14.90 11.88
C LEU A 53 -4.80 -15.01 12.84
N GLY A 54 -5.03 -15.03 14.16
CA GLY A 54 -4.00 -15.18 15.17
C GLY A 54 -3.01 -14.00 15.28
N LEU A 55 -3.39 -12.83 14.74
CA LEU A 55 -2.54 -11.65 14.74
C LEU A 55 -2.50 -10.99 16.13
N ALA A 56 -1.32 -10.64 16.59
CA ALA A 56 -1.16 -9.95 17.87
C ALA A 56 -1.71 -8.52 17.78
N SER A 57 -2.52 -8.11 18.77
CA SER A 57 -2.92 -6.72 18.90
C SER A 57 -1.78 -5.88 19.49
N ALA A 58 -1.70 -4.61 19.07
CA ALA A 58 -0.76 -3.63 19.61
C ALA A 58 -1.45 -2.31 19.93
N SER A 59 -0.78 -1.48 20.74
CA SER A 59 -1.30 -0.16 21.10
C SER A 59 -1.37 0.76 19.89
N PRO A 60 -2.37 1.66 19.84
CA PRO A 60 -2.48 2.68 18.82
C PRO A 60 -1.24 3.55 18.70
N VAL A 61 -0.91 3.97 17.47
CA VAL A 61 0.14 4.95 17.19
C VAL A 61 -0.36 6.18 16.46
N GLU A 62 -1.52 6.07 15.85
CA GLU A 62 -2.20 7.15 15.17
C GLU A 62 -3.30 7.80 16.03
N SER A 63 -3.57 9.06 15.76
CA SER A 63 -4.67 9.76 16.43
C SER A 63 -6.01 9.18 15.99
N GLY A 64 -6.84 8.78 16.96
CA GLY A 64 -8.17 8.19 16.70
C GLY A 64 -8.16 6.69 16.42
N GLU A 65 -7.00 6.06 16.27
CA GLU A 65 -6.89 4.61 16.15
C GLU A 65 -7.36 3.92 17.46
N LEU A 66 -8.16 2.87 17.33
CA LEU A 66 -8.64 2.07 18.45
C LEU A 66 -7.68 0.91 18.76
N VAL A 67 -7.21 0.25 17.73
CA VAL A 67 -6.36 -0.94 17.81
C VAL A 67 -5.65 -1.17 16.49
N ARG A 68 -4.48 -1.80 16.55
CA ARG A 68 -3.78 -2.36 15.38
C ARG A 68 -3.47 -3.83 15.58
N TYR A 69 -3.47 -4.58 14.47
CA TYR A 69 -3.14 -6.00 14.43
C TYR A 69 -1.87 -6.20 13.61
N MET A 70 -0.86 -6.80 14.23
CA MET A 70 0.48 -6.91 13.65
C MET A 70 0.56 -8.04 12.63
N VAL A 71 1.06 -7.72 11.44
CA VAL A 71 1.38 -8.66 10.36
C VAL A 71 2.91 -8.61 10.15
N GLY A 72 3.65 -9.32 10.99
CA GLY A 72 5.10 -9.18 11.04
C GLY A 72 5.51 -7.76 11.49
N LYS A 73 6.15 -7.01 10.60
CA LYS A 73 6.54 -5.61 10.84
C LYS A 73 5.48 -4.60 10.39
N GLN A 74 4.52 -5.04 9.63
CA GLN A 74 3.38 -4.26 9.14
C GLN A 74 2.21 -4.39 10.11
N TRP A 75 1.14 -3.63 9.91
CA TRP A 75 -0.10 -3.81 10.66
C TRP A 75 -1.34 -3.40 9.87
N VAL A 76 -2.47 -3.84 10.39
CA VAL A 76 -3.79 -3.32 10.00
C VAL A 76 -4.34 -2.52 11.17
N GLY A 77 -4.61 -1.24 10.97
CA GLY A 77 -5.15 -0.32 11.96
C GLY A 77 -6.67 -0.19 11.84
N PHE A 78 -7.34 0.08 12.98
CA PHE A 78 -8.78 0.32 13.00
C PHE A 78 -9.12 1.55 13.82
N SER A 79 -9.95 2.41 13.23
CA SER A 79 -10.55 3.58 13.88
C SER A 79 -12.08 3.49 13.87
N ALA A 80 -12.75 4.23 14.76
CA ALA A 80 -14.19 4.31 14.71
C ALA A 80 -14.66 4.97 13.41
N ALA A 81 -15.67 4.40 12.75
CA ALA A 81 -16.23 4.96 11.53
C ALA A 81 -16.84 6.35 11.80
N PRO A 82 -16.34 7.42 11.15
CA PRO A 82 -16.89 8.76 11.32
C PRO A 82 -18.32 8.87 10.79
N ASP A 83 -18.63 8.13 9.73
CA ASP A 83 -20.00 7.89 9.25
C ASP A 83 -20.27 6.37 9.20
N PRO A 84 -21.10 5.83 10.11
CA PRO A 84 -21.44 4.41 10.11
C PRO A 84 -22.15 3.93 8.83
N LYS A 85 -22.69 4.85 8.02
CA LYS A 85 -23.40 4.53 6.77
C LYS A 85 -22.50 4.59 5.54
N ALA A 86 -21.26 5.09 5.67
CA ALA A 86 -20.31 5.10 4.56
C ALA A 86 -20.09 3.67 4.05
N THR A 87 -20.02 3.50 2.75
CA THR A 87 -19.78 2.20 2.10
C THR A 87 -18.31 1.87 2.02
N ASP A 88 -17.42 2.87 1.98
CA ASP A 88 -15.98 2.66 2.03
C ASP A 88 -15.49 2.65 3.48
N ARG A 89 -14.75 1.60 3.82
CA ARG A 89 -14.15 1.41 5.15
C ARG A 89 -12.62 1.60 5.13
N MET A 90 -12.00 1.72 3.98
CA MET A 90 -10.57 1.99 3.91
C MET A 90 -10.31 3.47 4.20
N ASP A 91 -9.53 3.76 5.23
CA ASP A 91 -9.11 5.13 5.56
C ASP A 91 -7.87 5.52 4.75
N HIS A 92 -6.84 4.70 4.78
CA HIS A 92 -5.62 4.97 4.03
C HIS A 92 -4.71 3.76 3.87
N VAL A 93 -3.80 3.90 2.91
CA VAL A 93 -2.68 2.99 2.67
C VAL A 93 -1.38 3.72 2.97
N ALA A 94 -0.48 3.10 3.73
CA ALA A 94 0.82 3.66 4.07
C ALA A 94 1.97 2.85 3.45
N PHE A 95 2.96 3.55 2.91
CA PHE A 95 4.18 2.97 2.35
C PHE A 95 5.42 3.41 3.13
N THR A 96 6.34 2.47 3.36
CA THR A 96 7.62 2.75 4.02
C THR A 96 8.60 3.43 3.08
N THR A 97 9.27 4.47 3.55
CA THR A 97 10.42 5.11 2.88
C THR A 97 11.64 5.14 3.82
N ASP A 98 12.83 5.15 3.24
CA ASP A 98 14.07 5.30 4.00
C ASP A 98 14.50 6.76 4.23
N ASN A 99 13.81 7.74 3.60
CA ASN A 99 14.08 9.17 3.78
C ASN A 99 12.86 10.03 3.49
N ILE A 100 12.02 10.19 4.49
CA ILE A 100 10.75 10.93 4.37
C ILE A 100 10.94 12.41 4.04
N ALA A 101 11.99 13.03 4.59
CA ALA A 101 12.29 14.44 4.31
C ALA A 101 12.70 14.65 2.84
N ALA A 102 13.48 13.74 2.29
CA ALA A 102 13.85 13.77 0.87
C ALA A 102 12.64 13.43 -0.03
N LEU A 103 11.80 12.47 0.35
CA LEU A 103 10.59 12.12 -0.40
C LEU A 103 9.61 13.31 -0.44
N ARG A 104 9.41 13.97 0.69
CA ARG A 104 8.58 15.18 0.75
C ARG A 104 9.11 16.28 -0.21
N ARG A 105 10.43 16.56 -0.20
CA ARG A 105 11.03 17.55 -1.11
C ARG A 105 10.87 17.13 -2.58
N TYR A 106 11.05 15.85 -2.87
CA TYR A 106 10.86 15.31 -4.20
C TYR A 106 9.42 15.53 -4.71
N LEU A 107 8.40 15.18 -3.92
CA LEU A 107 7.00 15.35 -4.29
C LEU A 107 6.62 16.83 -4.48
N ILE A 108 7.13 17.73 -3.61
CA ILE A 108 6.94 19.19 -3.78
C ILE A 108 7.59 19.65 -5.09
N ALA A 109 8.81 19.22 -5.40
CA ALA A 109 9.49 19.56 -6.65
C ALA A 109 8.76 19.04 -7.90
N LYS A 110 7.94 17.98 -7.74
CA LYS A 110 7.04 17.45 -8.76
C LYS A 110 5.67 18.15 -8.81
N GLY A 111 5.45 19.15 -7.97
CA GLY A 111 4.24 19.97 -7.98
C GLY A 111 3.12 19.51 -7.04
N LEU A 112 3.34 18.50 -6.21
CA LEU A 112 2.34 18.08 -5.23
C LEU A 112 2.30 19.05 -4.04
N LYS A 113 1.10 19.23 -3.49
CA LYS A 113 0.91 19.87 -2.19
C LYS A 113 1.15 18.84 -1.09
N VAL A 114 2.28 18.91 -0.41
CA VAL A 114 2.65 17.95 0.62
C VAL A 114 2.68 18.66 1.98
N PRO A 115 1.92 18.17 2.99
CA PRO A 115 1.88 18.76 4.32
C PRO A 115 3.22 18.64 5.05
N ALA A 116 3.31 19.21 6.26
CA ALA A 116 4.47 19.02 7.11
C ALA A 116 4.62 17.55 7.52
N ILE A 117 5.85 17.14 7.81
CA ILE A 117 6.12 15.83 8.41
C ILE A 117 5.65 15.87 9.86
N GLU A 118 4.96 14.86 10.30
CA GLU A 118 4.47 14.68 11.66
C GLU A 118 5.18 13.51 12.35
N GLY A 119 5.39 13.64 13.65
CA GLY A 119 5.92 12.55 14.50
C GLY A 119 4.78 11.78 15.14
N ARG A 120 4.91 10.45 15.19
CA ARG A 120 3.96 9.54 15.83
C ARG A 120 4.42 9.10 17.21
N ALA A 121 3.54 8.40 17.95
CA ALA A 121 3.84 7.91 19.29
C ALA A 121 4.97 6.87 19.33
N ASP A 122 5.18 6.13 18.26
CA ASP A 122 6.26 5.15 18.08
C ASP A 122 7.56 5.77 17.53
N HIS A 123 7.66 7.10 17.55
CA HIS A 123 8.77 7.88 17.00
C HIS A 123 8.96 7.77 15.47
N SER A 124 8.06 7.12 14.75
CA SER A 124 8.05 7.19 13.30
C SER A 124 7.66 8.59 12.83
N LEU A 125 8.04 8.92 11.60
CA LEU A 125 7.72 10.17 10.94
C LEU A 125 6.81 9.89 9.75
N SER A 126 5.80 10.72 9.53
CA SER A 126 4.87 10.51 8.41
C SER A 126 4.36 11.80 7.78
N PHE A 127 3.83 11.69 6.58
CA PHE A 127 2.94 12.65 5.95
C PHE A 127 2.00 11.91 4.97
N SER A 128 0.82 12.47 4.72
CA SER A 128 -0.13 11.93 3.74
C SER A 128 -0.31 12.88 2.57
N VAL A 129 -0.60 12.31 1.39
CA VAL A 129 -1.06 13.01 0.20
C VAL A 129 -2.32 12.33 -0.32
N ALA A 130 -3.10 13.01 -1.14
CA ALA A 130 -4.16 12.36 -1.89
C ALA A 130 -3.60 11.95 -3.27
N ASP A 131 -3.98 10.77 -3.76
CA ASP A 131 -3.80 10.40 -5.15
C ASP A 131 -4.82 11.14 -6.05
N PRO A 132 -4.82 10.94 -7.37
CA PRO A 132 -5.75 11.62 -8.28
C PRO A 132 -7.24 11.38 -7.99
N GLU A 133 -7.60 10.22 -7.43
CA GLU A 133 -9.00 9.88 -7.09
C GLU A 133 -9.37 10.21 -5.65
N GLY A 134 -8.41 10.68 -4.86
CA GLY A 134 -8.62 11.15 -3.50
C GLY A 134 -8.35 10.10 -2.43
N HIS A 135 -7.81 8.93 -2.77
CA HIS A 135 -7.35 7.98 -1.76
C HIS A 135 -6.21 8.61 -0.94
N ARG A 136 -6.28 8.43 0.36
CA ARG A 136 -5.25 8.92 1.28
C ARG A 136 -4.06 7.97 1.25
N ILE A 137 -2.92 8.47 0.78
CA ILE A 137 -1.66 7.74 0.69
C ILE A 137 -0.67 8.34 1.67
N GLU A 138 -0.22 7.54 2.60
CA GLU A 138 0.73 7.94 3.60
C GLU A 138 2.12 7.39 3.32
N PHE A 139 3.15 8.17 3.67
CA PHE A 139 4.54 7.72 3.65
C PHE A 139 5.08 7.76 5.07
N VAL A 140 5.78 6.69 5.45
CA VAL A 140 6.29 6.50 6.81
C VAL A 140 7.78 6.20 6.78
N GLU A 141 8.56 6.94 7.59
CA GLU A 141 9.93 6.59 7.94
C GLU A 141 9.95 6.13 9.39
N ARG A 142 10.34 4.86 9.60
CA ARG A 142 10.44 4.30 10.95
C ARG A 142 11.76 4.68 11.59
N ALA A 143 11.73 5.05 12.86
CA ALA A 143 12.91 5.33 13.67
C ALA A 143 13.61 4.03 14.04
N GLY A 144 14.57 3.59 13.22
CA GLY A 144 15.41 2.44 13.53
C GLY A 144 14.70 1.09 13.42
N ALA A 145 15.41 0.01 13.73
CA ALA A 145 14.81 -1.29 13.92
C ALA A 145 14.11 -1.30 15.29
N GLU A 146 12.86 -0.88 15.35
CA GLU A 146 12.02 -1.21 16.50
C GLU A 146 12.08 -2.72 16.68
N ALA A 147 12.33 -3.17 17.91
CA ALA A 147 12.25 -4.57 18.24
C ALA A 147 10.78 -4.99 18.08
N VAL A 148 10.38 -5.29 16.85
CA VAL A 148 9.07 -5.87 16.58
C VAL A 148 9.05 -7.17 17.35
N ALA A 149 8.10 -7.31 18.28
CA ALA A 149 7.89 -8.57 18.94
C ALA A 149 7.82 -9.68 17.88
N PRO A 150 8.49 -10.82 18.07
CA PRO A 150 8.39 -11.89 17.11
C PRO A 150 6.91 -12.19 16.88
N PRO A 151 6.49 -12.39 15.62
CA PRO A 151 5.10 -12.71 15.33
C PRO A 151 4.68 -13.91 16.17
N ALA A 152 3.46 -13.89 16.68
CA ALA A 152 2.92 -15.02 17.44
C ALA A 152 2.98 -16.28 16.55
N ASP A 153 3.35 -17.43 17.13
CA ASP A 153 3.34 -18.71 16.42
C ASP A 153 1.95 -19.05 15.86
N SER A 154 0.91 -18.41 16.40
CA SER A 154 -0.47 -18.49 15.96
C SER A 154 -0.80 -17.64 14.73
N ALA A 155 0.07 -16.76 14.27
CA ALA A 155 -0.24 -15.87 13.14
C ALA A 155 -0.28 -16.65 11.82
N VAL A 156 -1.40 -16.53 11.12
CA VAL A 156 -1.61 -17.16 9.80
C VAL A 156 -0.69 -16.56 8.74
N SER A 157 -0.36 -15.29 8.87
CA SER A 157 0.55 -14.57 7.99
C SER A 157 1.48 -13.65 8.79
N ARG A 158 2.63 -13.35 8.17
CA ARG A 158 3.65 -12.42 8.69
C ARG A 158 4.00 -11.31 7.71
N HIS A 159 3.30 -11.27 6.56
CA HIS A 159 3.57 -10.30 5.50
C HIS A 159 2.28 -9.92 4.77
N MET A 160 1.94 -8.63 4.80
CA MET A 160 0.91 -8.05 3.95
C MET A 160 1.53 -7.76 2.59
N ILE A 161 1.14 -8.52 1.57
CA ILE A 161 1.80 -8.50 0.26
C ILE A 161 1.16 -7.51 -0.70
N HIS A 162 -0.13 -7.22 -0.52
CA HIS A 162 -0.78 -6.15 -1.27
C HIS A 162 -1.98 -5.55 -0.54
N THR A 163 -2.40 -4.43 -1.06
CA THR A 163 -3.68 -3.80 -0.81
C THR A 163 -4.30 -3.39 -2.13
N GLY A 164 -5.61 -3.51 -2.25
CA GLY A 164 -6.34 -3.09 -3.44
C GLY A 164 -7.38 -2.05 -3.12
N PHE A 165 -7.68 -1.19 -4.09
CA PHE A 165 -8.80 -0.27 -4.05
C PHE A 165 -9.31 0.04 -5.47
N VAL A 166 -10.53 0.56 -5.52
CA VAL A 166 -11.19 0.89 -6.79
C VAL A 166 -10.48 2.03 -7.50
N VAL A 167 -10.30 1.88 -8.79
CA VAL A 167 -9.73 2.89 -9.68
C VAL A 167 -10.63 3.09 -10.89
N TYR A 168 -11.10 4.31 -11.08
CA TYR A 168 -11.96 4.70 -12.21
C TYR A 168 -11.16 5.33 -13.36
N HIS A 169 -10.06 6.04 -13.06
CA HIS A 169 -9.26 6.79 -14.02
C HIS A 169 -7.82 6.28 -14.07
N ARG A 170 -7.65 5.07 -14.59
CA ARG A 170 -6.36 4.37 -14.65
C ARG A 170 -5.19 5.23 -15.13
N ASP A 171 -5.37 6.03 -16.18
CA ASP A 171 -4.29 6.87 -16.72
C ASP A 171 -3.79 7.91 -15.71
N ALA A 172 -4.68 8.46 -14.89
CA ALA A 172 -4.31 9.40 -13.84
C ALA A 172 -3.56 8.71 -12.69
N GLU A 173 -4.01 7.52 -12.27
CA GLU A 173 -3.36 6.71 -11.26
C GLU A 173 -2.00 6.16 -11.75
N ASP A 174 -1.90 5.71 -13.01
CA ASP A 174 -0.63 5.33 -13.62
C ASP A 174 0.37 6.50 -13.63
N HIS A 175 -0.09 7.73 -13.91
CA HIS A 175 0.76 8.90 -13.82
C HIS A 175 1.26 9.14 -12.39
N PHE A 176 0.40 8.98 -11.39
CA PHE A 176 0.77 9.15 -9.98
C PHE A 176 1.68 8.03 -9.49
N TYR A 177 1.26 6.77 -9.60
CA TYR A 177 2.01 5.65 -9.03
C TYR A 177 3.23 5.27 -9.88
N ARG A 178 3.07 5.12 -11.19
CA ARG A 178 4.17 4.69 -12.06
C ARG A 178 5.13 5.83 -12.38
N ASP A 179 4.64 6.96 -12.94
CA ASP A 179 5.51 7.98 -13.50
C ASP A 179 6.09 8.90 -12.41
N LEU A 180 5.34 9.19 -11.35
CA LEU A 180 5.78 10.03 -10.26
C LEU A 180 6.45 9.22 -9.14
N LEU A 181 5.78 8.19 -8.59
CA LEU A 181 6.30 7.40 -7.48
C LEU A 181 7.22 6.27 -7.91
N GLY A 182 7.22 5.86 -9.20
CA GLY A 182 8.09 4.86 -9.76
C GLY A 182 7.66 3.41 -9.52
N PHE A 183 6.39 3.19 -9.20
CA PHE A 183 5.83 1.84 -9.12
C PHE A 183 5.95 1.14 -10.47
N ARG A 184 6.03 -0.18 -10.44
CA ARG A 184 6.24 -1.00 -11.64
C ARG A 184 5.06 -1.93 -11.84
N LEU A 185 4.62 -2.05 -13.08
CA LEU A 185 3.66 -3.08 -13.41
C LEU A 185 4.23 -4.45 -12.97
N TYR A 186 3.46 -5.21 -12.20
CA TYR A 186 3.84 -6.53 -11.71
C TYR A 186 3.05 -7.63 -12.41
N TRP A 187 1.73 -7.45 -12.48
CA TRP A 187 0.81 -8.31 -13.21
C TRP A 187 -0.45 -7.52 -13.57
N HIS A 188 -1.14 -7.94 -14.61
CA HIS A 188 -2.47 -7.44 -14.93
C HIS A 188 -3.30 -8.51 -15.61
N GLY A 189 -4.61 -8.45 -15.44
CA GLY A 189 -5.51 -9.44 -16.02
C GLY A 189 -6.97 -9.04 -15.96
N ALA A 190 -7.80 -9.92 -16.51
CA ALA A 190 -9.23 -9.75 -16.59
C ALA A 190 -9.95 -11.05 -16.25
N ASP A 191 -11.25 -10.96 -15.97
CA ASP A 191 -12.08 -12.17 -15.76
C ASP A 191 -12.07 -13.08 -16.98
N LYS A 192 -12.02 -12.50 -18.19
CA LYS A 192 -11.89 -13.22 -19.45
C LYS A 192 -10.65 -12.77 -20.21
N ALA A 193 -9.85 -13.71 -20.66
CA ALA A 193 -8.69 -13.42 -21.50
C ALA A 193 -9.10 -12.64 -22.77
N GLY A 194 -8.34 -11.58 -23.09
CA GLY A 194 -8.59 -10.73 -24.25
C GLY A 194 -9.65 -9.64 -24.05
N THR A 195 -10.17 -9.46 -22.83
CA THR A 195 -10.95 -8.27 -22.45
C THR A 195 -10.07 -7.22 -21.80
N PRO A 196 -10.55 -5.97 -21.63
CA PRO A 196 -9.86 -4.98 -20.80
C PRO A 196 -9.55 -5.51 -19.40
N ASP A 197 -8.43 -5.04 -18.82
CA ASP A 197 -8.03 -5.44 -17.47
C ASP A 197 -9.11 -5.12 -16.43
N ASP A 198 -9.37 -6.07 -15.53
CA ASP A 198 -10.15 -5.86 -14.32
C ASP A 198 -9.24 -5.62 -13.11
N TRP A 199 -8.00 -6.10 -13.18
CA TRP A 199 -6.97 -5.99 -12.13
C TRP A 199 -5.64 -5.53 -12.69
N VAL A 200 -4.96 -4.62 -11.97
CA VAL A 200 -3.60 -4.19 -12.28
C VAL A 200 -2.79 -4.12 -10.99
N ALA A 201 -1.81 -4.99 -10.87
CA ALA A 201 -0.89 -5.02 -9.73
C ALA A 201 0.33 -4.14 -9.99
N MET A 202 0.46 -3.05 -9.22
CA MET A 202 1.55 -2.07 -9.30
C MET A 202 2.52 -2.28 -8.14
N GLN A 203 3.66 -2.91 -8.40
CA GLN A 203 4.67 -3.22 -7.39
C GLN A 203 5.41 -1.96 -6.95
N VAL A 204 5.62 -1.81 -5.65
CA VAL A 204 6.46 -0.72 -5.11
C VAL A 204 7.84 -0.71 -5.76
N PRO A 205 8.45 0.47 -5.97
CA PRO A 205 9.65 0.57 -6.80
C PRO A 205 10.89 -0.12 -6.22
N ASP A 206 10.98 -0.22 -4.90
CA ASP A 206 12.19 -0.70 -4.21
C ASP A 206 11.92 -1.91 -3.29
N GLY A 207 10.80 -2.62 -3.53
CA GLY A 207 10.37 -3.81 -2.81
C GLY A 207 9.53 -4.75 -3.66
N THR A 208 8.78 -5.63 -3.01
CA THR A 208 7.98 -6.68 -3.66
C THR A 208 6.49 -6.59 -3.39
N ASP A 209 6.05 -5.77 -2.44
CA ASP A 209 4.64 -5.52 -2.18
C ASP A 209 4.01 -4.73 -3.32
N TRP A 210 2.71 -4.82 -3.49
CA TRP A 210 2.04 -4.08 -4.56
C TRP A 210 0.72 -3.45 -4.15
N LEU A 211 0.33 -2.44 -4.90
CA LEU A 211 -1.00 -1.87 -4.91
C LEU A 211 -1.78 -2.50 -6.05
N GLU A 212 -3.01 -2.93 -5.81
CA GLU A 212 -3.88 -3.48 -6.84
C GLU A 212 -4.99 -2.49 -7.21
N TYR A 213 -5.06 -2.16 -8.50
CA TYR A 213 -6.19 -1.39 -9.04
C TYR A 213 -7.34 -2.35 -9.33
N MET A 214 -8.49 -2.09 -8.73
CA MET A 214 -9.75 -2.77 -9.00
C MET A 214 -10.54 -1.96 -10.01
N LEU A 215 -10.47 -2.36 -11.29
CA LEU A 215 -11.01 -1.60 -12.41
C LEU A 215 -12.47 -2.01 -12.74
N ASN A 216 -13.10 -1.25 -13.61
CA ASN A 216 -14.43 -1.54 -14.18
C ASN A 216 -15.57 -1.65 -13.15
N GLN A 217 -15.43 -0.99 -12.01
CA GLN A 217 -16.44 -1.01 -10.97
C GLN A 217 -17.55 0.03 -11.23
N PRO A 218 -18.80 -0.21 -10.77
CA PRO A 218 -19.87 0.78 -10.87
C PRO A 218 -19.58 2.01 -9.99
N GLU A 219 -20.01 3.21 -10.42
CA GLU A 219 -19.81 4.47 -9.68
C GLU A 219 -20.44 4.44 -8.27
N HIS A 220 -21.50 3.65 -8.09
CA HIS A 220 -22.21 3.53 -6.82
C HIS A 220 -22.16 2.08 -6.35
N MET A 221 -21.36 1.84 -5.34
CA MET A 221 -21.21 0.53 -4.73
C MET A 221 -21.84 0.51 -3.34
N ASP A 222 -22.44 -0.61 -2.98
CA ASP A 222 -22.86 -0.85 -1.60
C ASP A 222 -21.65 -1.24 -0.72
N LEU A 223 -21.89 -1.37 0.57
CA LEU A 223 -20.83 -1.72 1.53
C LEU A 223 -20.15 -3.06 1.19
N ARG A 224 -20.91 -4.06 0.71
CA ARG A 224 -20.36 -5.38 0.38
C ARG A 224 -19.43 -5.31 -0.82
N LEU A 225 -19.86 -4.66 -1.89
CA LEU A 225 -19.05 -4.55 -3.11
C LEU A 225 -17.81 -3.70 -2.85
N THR A 226 -17.96 -2.56 -2.18
CA THR A 226 -16.80 -1.72 -1.82
C THR A 226 -15.81 -2.48 -0.93
N GLY A 227 -16.30 -3.23 0.06
CA GLY A 227 -15.43 -4.00 0.95
C GLY A 227 -14.71 -5.16 0.27
N VAL A 228 -15.29 -5.74 -0.80
CA VAL A 228 -14.62 -6.72 -1.67
C VAL A 228 -13.48 -6.06 -2.44
N MET A 229 -13.69 -4.83 -2.95
CA MET A 229 -12.72 -4.14 -3.81
C MET A 229 -11.63 -3.44 -3.00
N ASN A 230 -11.99 -2.76 -1.90
CA ASN A 230 -11.05 -2.05 -1.03
C ASN A 230 -10.57 -3.02 0.08
N HIS A 231 -9.43 -3.66 -0.13
CA HIS A 231 -9.03 -4.84 0.63
C HIS A 231 -7.52 -4.88 0.94
N ILE A 232 -7.16 -5.81 1.79
CA ILE A 232 -5.77 -6.21 2.04
C ILE A 232 -5.57 -7.67 1.68
N SER A 233 -4.33 -8.03 1.33
CA SER A 233 -3.93 -9.42 1.12
C SER A 233 -2.73 -9.78 1.99
N LEU A 234 -2.89 -10.88 2.71
CA LEU A 234 -1.90 -11.47 3.60
C LEU A 234 -1.22 -12.64 2.91
N GLY A 235 0.10 -12.53 2.72
CA GLY A 235 0.90 -13.56 2.08
C GLY A 235 1.03 -14.81 2.95
N VAL A 236 0.88 -15.98 2.33
CA VAL A 236 1.07 -17.29 2.99
C VAL A 236 1.95 -18.19 2.12
N ALA A 237 2.73 -19.07 2.76
CA ALA A 237 3.61 -19.98 2.04
C ALA A 237 2.83 -21.13 1.38
N GLU A 238 1.80 -21.63 2.07
CA GLU A 238 0.94 -22.72 1.62
C GLU A 238 -0.50 -22.50 2.12
N MET A 239 -1.44 -22.33 1.21
CA MET A 239 -2.85 -22.07 1.51
C MET A 239 -3.46 -23.13 2.43
N LYS A 240 -3.18 -24.41 2.17
CA LYS A 240 -3.69 -25.52 3.02
C LYS A 240 -3.25 -25.42 4.47
N LYS A 241 -2.03 -24.96 4.74
CA LYS A 241 -1.52 -24.77 6.11
C LYS A 241 -2.19 -23.56 6.78
N ALA A 242 -2.32 -22.46 6.05
CA ALA A 242 -3.01 -21.27 6.54
C ALA A 242 -4.46 -21.60 6.92
N GLN A 243 -5.18 -22.28 6.04
CA GLN A 243 -6.56 -22.70 6.26
C GLN A 243 -6.68 -23.67 7.47
N ALA A 244 -5.78 -24.67 7.59
CA ALA A 244 -5.77 -25.55 8.73
C ALA A 244 -5.52 -24.83 10.05
N LEU A 245 -4.64 -23.82 10.07
CA LEU A 245 -4.38 -23.00 11.24
C LEU A 245 -5.61 -22.15 11.62
N MET A 246 -6.27 -21.53 10.67
CA MET A 246 -7.54 -20.82 10.90
C MET A 246 -8.61 -21.75 11.48
N GLN A 247 -8.73 -22.97 10.94
CA GLN A 247 -9.67 -23.98 11.47
C GLN A 247 -9.32 -24.38 12.90
N ALA A 248 -8.03 -24.52 13.24
CA ALA A 248 -7.59 -24.77 14.61
C ALA A 248 -7.94 -23.59 15.56
N HIS A 249 -8.05 -22.38 15.05
CA HIS A 249 -8.55 -21.20 15.76
C HIS A 249 -10.09 -21.13 15.81
N GLY A 250 -10.78 -22.12 15.28
CA GLY A 250 -12.24 -22.20 15.29
C GLY A 250 -12.94 -21.56 14.09
N TRP A 251 -12.19 -21.12 13.06
CA TRP A 251 -12.81 -20.66 11.83
C TRP A 251 -13.56 -21.78 11.12
N LYS A 252 -14.68 -21.44 10.56
CA LYS A 252 -15.47 -22.31 9.68
C LYS A 252 -15.85 -21.52 8.44
N PRO A 253 -15.69 -22.08 7.23
CA PRO A 253 -16.11 -21.43 6.00
C PRO A 253 -17.57 -20.95 6.10
N ASN A 254 -17.84 -19.76 5.61
CA ASN A 254 -19.17 -19.18 5.54
C ASN A 254 -19.49 -18.86 4.08
N GLY A 255 -20.45 -19.56 3.50
CA GLY A 255 -20.81 -19.39 2.08
C GLY A 255 -19.65 -19.73 1.15
N ASP A 256 -19.20 -18.75 0.38
CA ASP A 256 -18.20 -18.90 -0.67
C ASP A 256 -16.74 -18.75 -0.16
N GLU A 257 -16.51 -18.81 1.15
CA GLU A 257 -15.16 -18.75 1.74
C GLU A 257 -14.41 -20.07 1.52
N GLU A 258 -14.07 -20.38 0.28
CA GLU A 258 -13.29 -21.55 -0.12
C GLU A 258 -12.00 -21.10 -0.81
N ALA A 259 -10.91 -21.87 -0.57
CA ALA A 259 -9.65 -21.60 -1.23
C ALA A 259 -9.75 -21.99 -2.72
N GLU A 260 -9.38 -21.05 -3.58
CA GLU A 260 -9.42 -21.23 -5.04
C GLU A 260 -8.11 -20.72 -5.70
N ILE A 261 -7.97 -20.99 -6.99
CA ILE A 261 -6.89 -20.41 -7.80
C ILE A 261 -7.40 -19.14 -8.46
N GLY A 262 -6.77 -18.01 -8.13
CA GLY A 262 -7.04 -16.73 -8.77
C GLY A 262 -6.57 -16.66 -10.23
N LYS A 263 -6.98 -15.61 -10.93
CA LYS A 263 -6.57 -15.37 -12.33
C LYS A 263 -5.06 -15.18 -12.49
N ASP A 264 -4.38 -14.76 -11.45
CA ASP A 264 -2.93 -14.63 -11.37
C ASP A 264 -2.21 -15.99 -11.12
N GLY A 265 -2.95 -17.08 -11.02
CA GLY A 265 -2.44 -18.44 -10.83
C GLY A 265 -2.03 -18.79 -9.41
N LYS A 266 -2.28 -17.91 -8.43
CA LYS A 266 -1.98 -18.16 -7.01
C LYS A 266 -3.20 -18.70 -6.29
N TRP A 267 -2.97 -19.51 -5.24
CA TRP A 267 -4.02 -19.85 -4.30
C TRP A 267 -4.45 -18.62 -3.50
N GLN A 268 -5.75 -18.44 -3.39
CA GLN A 268 -6.43 -17.36 -2.69
C GLN A 268 -7.52 -17.90 -1.78
N LEU A 269 -7.79 -17.19 -0.68
CA LEU A 269 -8.93 -17.42 0.21
C LEU A 269 -9.38 -16.08 0.77
N ASP A 270 -10.61 -15.72 0.50
CA ASP A 270 -11.24 -14.52 1.00
C ASP A 270 -11.98 -14.76 2.32
N VAL A 271 -11.72 -13.95 3.33
CA VAL A 271 -12.53 -13.85 4.54
C VAL A 271 -12.94 -12.40 4.77
N PHE A 272 -14.05 -12.20 5.48
CA PHE A 272 -14.64 -10.87 5.64
C PHE A 272 -14.74 -10.50 7.10
N ASP A 273 -14.39 -9.27 7.40
CA ASP A 273 -14.66 -8.69 8.70
C ASP A 273 -16.17 -8.34 8.86
N PRO A 274 -16.62 -7.97 10.05
CA PRO A 274 -18.03 -7.65 10.27
C PRO A 274 -18.53 -6.38 9.57
N ASP A 275 -17.62 -5.50 9.12
CA ASP A 275 -17.91 -4.35 8.26
C ASP A 275 -17.81 -4.68 6.77
N LEU A 276 -17.69 -6.00 6.44
CA LEU A 276 -17.61 -6.57 5.09
C LEU A 276 -16.32 -6.23 4.31
N SER A 277 -15.28 -5.74 4.97
CA SER A 277 -13.98 -5.56 4.35
C SER A 277 -13.30 -6.91 4.14
N ARG A 278 -12.78 -7.13 2.94
CA ARG A 278 -12.10 -8.36 2.54
C ARG A 278 -10.69 -8.41 3.11
N VAL A 279 -10.36 -9.54 3.72
CA VAL A 279 -9.01 -9.96 3.99
C VAL A 279 -8.74 -11.17 3.11
N GLU A 280 -7.93 -11.00 2.11
CA GLU A 280 -7.48 -12.08 1.25
C GLU A 280 -6.26 -12.77 1.87
N LEU A 281 -6.24 -14.07 1.88
CA LEU A 281 -5.02 -14.86 2.03
C LEU A 281 -4.54 -15.26 0.65
N MET A 282 -3.27 -15.06 0.32
CA MET A 282 -2.73 -15.37 -1.00
C MET A 282 -1.36 -16.03 -0.90
N GLU A 283 -1.11 -17.08 -1.68
CA GLU A 283 0.23 -17.65 -1.77
C GLU A 283 1.21 -16.68 -2.43
N PHE A 284 2.46 -16.67 -1.96
CA PHE A 284 3.49 -15.74 -2.47
C PHE A 284 3.77 -15.94 -3.96
N LYS A 285 3.58 -17.14 -4.49
CA LYS A 285 3.94 -17.51 -5.86
C LYS A 285 2.80 -18.23 -6.56
N PRO A 286 2.66 -18.06 -7.87
CA PRO A 286 1.68 -18.81 -8.63
C PRO A 286 2.04 -20.31 -8.64
N THR A 287 1.02 -21.15 -8.53
CA THR A 287 1.10 -22.61 -8.65
C THR A 287 0.55 -23.09 -9.99
N GLN A 288 -0.09 -22.19 -10.74
CA GLN A 288 -0.57 -22.40 -12.09
C GLN A 288 -0.12 -21.26 -13.01
N ILE A 289 -0.23 -21.45 -14.31
CA ILE A 289 0.06 -20.41 -15.29
C ILE A 289 -1.00 -19.31 -15.11
N PRO A 290 -0.56 -18.04 -14.91
CA PRO A 290 -1.49 -16.93 -14.81
C PRO A 290 -2.35 -16.78 -16.06
N CYS A 291 -3.61 -16.39 -15.90
CA CYS A 291 -4.42 -15.90 -17.00
C CYS A 291 -3.78 -14.60 -17.53
N CYS A 292 -3.92 -14.41 -18.81
CA CYS A 292 -3.81 -13.14 -19.48
C CYS A 292 -2.37 -12.64 -19.66
N ASN A 293 -1.53 -12.54 -18.63
CA ASN A 293 -0.16 -12.01 -18.72
C ASN A 293 0.79 -12.70 -17.73
N ASP A 294 2.07 -12.73 -18.06
CA ASP A 294 3.12 -13.19 -17.15
C ASP A 294 3.46 -12.11 -16.10
N PHE A 295 3.97 -12.54 -14.96
CA PHE A 295 4.55 -11.62 -13.97
C PHE A 295 5.82 -10.98 -14.50
N THR A 296 5.98 -9.67 -14.25
CA THR A 296 7.12 -8.88 -14.75
C THR A 296 8.15 -8.56 -13.66
N GLY A 297 7.87 -8.91 -12.40
CA GLY A 297 8.70 -8.62 -11.24
C GLY A 297 8.90 -9.81 -10.29
N PRO A 298 9.77 -9.67 -9.28
CA PRO A 298 9.98 -10.70 -8.27
C PRO A 298 8.73 -10.88 -7.41
N HIS A 299 8.47 -12.12 -7.02
CA HIS A 299 7.41 -12.42 -6.06
C HIS A 299 7.82 -12.03 -4.63
N PRO A 300 6.86 -11.60 -3.77
CA PRO A 300 7.11 -11.44 -2.34
C PRO A 300 7.48 -12.78 -1.69
N SER A 301 7.96 -12.70 -0.46
CA SER A 301 8.27 -13.85 0.40
C SER A 301 7.96 -13.50 1.87
N GLU A 302 8.08 -14.46 2.75
CA GLU A 302 7.99 -14.22 4.21
C GLU A 302 9.00 -13.20 4.72
#